data_59112b28a35e0cd0fb63214ec4017542
#
_entry.id   59112b28a35e0cd0fb63214ec4017542
#
_cell.length_a   1.000
_cell.length_b   1.000
_cell.length_c   1.000
_cell.angle_alpha   90.00
_cell.angle_beta   90.00
_cell.angle_gamma   90.00
#
_symmetry.space_group_name_H-M   'P 1'
#
loop_
_entity.id
_entity.type
_entity.pdbx_description
1 polymer ?
#
loop_
_entity_poly.entity_id
_entity_poly.type
_entity_poly.pdbx_seq_one_letter_code
_entity_poly.pdbx_strand_id
1 'polypeptide(L)'
;MTEFTREAAETILNENFAPWVRALDMRFDRIGDGEVVMVAPFAEDLVRQGGIMSGQAMMCLADTAMVFALLARAGSFVPCASVDIHSTFMRPVANADMHCHAQ
;
A
#
# COMPACT_ATOMS: atom_id res chain seq x y z
N MET A 1 -6.13 -18.64 17.79
CA MET A 1 -6.43 -17.52 16.92
C MET A 1 -5.25 -17.23 16.01
N THR A 2 -5.49 -17.15 14.73
CA THR A 2 -4.43 -16.92 13.76
C THR A 2 -4.12 -15.42 13.69
N GLU A 3 -2.87 -15.09 13.89
CA GLU A 3 -2.42 -13.72 13.80
C GLU A 3 -2.03 -13.40 12.38
N PHE A 4 -2.46 -12.24 11.88
CA PHE A 4 -2.08 -11.78 10.55
C PHE A 4 -0.70 -11.14 10.65
N THR A 5 0.31 -11.88 10.23
CA THR A 5 1.71 -11.49 10.40
C THR A 5 2.24 -10.74 9.18
N ARG A 6 3.40 -10.09 9.35
CA ARG A 6 4.10 -9.44 8.24
C ARG A 6 4.44 -10.46 7.15
N GLU A 7 4.89 -11.64 7.53
CA GLU A 7 5.24 -12.68 6.55
C GLU A 7 4.02 -13.11 5.75
N ALA A 8 2.87 -13.27 6.40
CA ALA A 8 1.63 -13.60 5.71
C ALA A 8 1.23 -12.49 4.74
N ALA A 9 1.36 -11.24 5.15
CA ALA A 9 1.04 -10.08 4.30
C ALA A 9 1.97 -10.02 3.09
N GLU A 10 3.26 -10.21 3.30
CA GLU A 10 4.24 -10.21 2.21
C GLU A 10 3.96 -11.30 1.19
N THR A 11 3.60 -12.51 1.66
CA THR A 11 3.25 -13.62 0.80
C THR A 11 2.02 -13.28 -0.05
N ILE A 12 1.00 -12.69 0.56
CA ILE A 12 -0.22 -12.30 -0.15
C ILE A 12 0.10 -11.24 -1.22
N LEU A 13 0.92 -10.25 -0.87
CA LEU A 13 1.31 -9.21 -1.82
C LEU A 13 2.03 -9.81 -3.02
N ASN A 14 2.96 -10.74 -2.78
CA ASN A 14 3.77 -11.33 -3.84
C ASN A 14 2.99 -12.30 -4.72
N GLU A 15 1.97 -12.96 -4.19
CA GLU A 15 1.24 -14.00 -4.91
C GLU A 15 -0.03 -13.49 -5.59
N ASN A 16 -0.64 -12.41 -5.08
CA ASN A 16 -1.98 -12.02 -5.51
C ASN A 16 -2.06 -10.66 -6.21
N PHE A 17 -1.02 -9.84 -6.11
CA PHE A 17 -1.06 -8.51 -6.71
C PHE A 17 -0.32 -8.47 -8.04
N ALA A 18 -0.76 -7.58 -8.92
CA ALA A 18 -0.20 -7.46 -10.26
C ALA A 18 1.29 -7.08 -10.21
N PRO A 19 2.09 -7.54 -11.19
CA PRO A 19 3.52 -7.22 -11.20
C PRO A 19 3.85 -5.74 -11.12
N TRP A 20 3.07 -4.87 -11.80
CA TRP A 20 3.36 -3.44 -11.76
C TRP A 20 3.10 -2.84 -10.37
N VAL A 21 2.14 -3.39 -9.63
CA VAL A 21 1.89 -2.96 -8.24
C VAL A 21 3.06 -3.37 -7.36
N ARG A 22 3.54 -4.61 -7.53
CA ARG A 22 4.69 -5.11 -6.76
C ARG A 22 5.97 -4.33 -7.06
N ALA A 23 6.05 -3.73 -8.25
CA ALA A 23 7.21 -2.93 -8.66
C ALA A 23 7.37 -1.64 -7.82
N LEU A 24 6.34 -1.21 -7.10
CA LEU A 24 6.48 -0.10 -6.17
C LEU A 24 7.34 -0.46 -4.96
N ASP A 25 7.66 -1.72 -4.79
CA ASP A 25 8.50 -2.22 -3.68
C ASP A 25 7.94 -1.83 -2.31
N MET A 26 6.63 -1.93 -2.17
CA MET A 26 5.95 -1.57 -0.94
C MET A 26 6.32 -2.51 0.20
N ARG A 27 6.45 -1.95 1.39
CA ARG A 27 6.85 -2.68 2.59
C ARG A 27 5.87 -2.42 3.71
N PHE A 28 5.76 -3.39 4.61
CA PHE A 28 4.89 -3.28 5.78
C PHE A 28 5.72 -2.77 6.96
N ASP A 29 5.43 -1.56 7.39
CA ASP A 29 6.10 -0.98 8.56
C ASP A 29 5.43 -1.46 9.85
N ARG A 30 4.10 -1.53 9.85
CA ARG A 30 3.35 -1.97 11.02
C ARG A 30 2.04 -2.63 10.59
N ILE A 31 1.66 -3.69 11.30
CA ILE A 31 0.38 -4.37 11.11
C ILE A 31 -0.27 -4.51 12.48
N GLY A 32 -1.50 -4.02 12.60
CA GLY A 32 -2.31 -4.17 13.81
C GLY A 32 -3.68 -4.74 13.45
N ASP A 33 -4.60 -4.74 14.42
CA ASP A 33 -5.97 -5.20 14.21
C ASP A 33 -6.73 -4.16 13.39
N GLY A 34 -6.96 -4.48 12.12
CA GLY A 34 -7.65 -3.56 11.21
C GLY A 34 -6.84 -2.34 10.83
N GLU A 35 -5.52 -2.41 10.98
CA GLU A 35 -4.65 -1.26 10.77
C GLU A 35 -3.35 -1.70 10.12
N VAL A 36 -2.85 -0.92 9.18
CA VAL A 36 -1.56 -1.19 8.55
C VAL A 36 -0.88 0.12 8.19
N VAL A 37 0.44 0.16 8.36
CA VAL A 37 1.27 1.23 7.82
C VAL A 37 2.16 0.62 6.76
N MET A 38 2.03 1.10 5.54
CA MET A 38 2.84 0.65 4.42
C MET A 38 3.73 1.79 3.93
N VAL A 39 4.89 1.43 3.42
CA VAL A 39 5.85 2.38 2.89
C VAL A 39 6.16 2.02 1.45
N ALA A 40 6.10 3.00 0.54
CA ALA A 40 6.64 2.87 -0.80
C ALA A 40 7.89 3.71 -0.86
N PRO A 41 9.08 3.08 -1.03
CA PRO A 41 10.33 3.84 -1.05
C PRO A 41 10.42 4.71 -2.29
N PHE A 42 11.18 5.79 -2.18
CA PHE A 42 11.42 6.68 -3.32
C PHE A 42 12.07 5.90 -4.45
N ALA A 43 11.58 6.11 -5.67
CA ALA A 43 12.17 5.56 -6.87
C ALA A 43 11.89 6.52 -8.02
N GLU A 44 12.86 6.70 -8.91
CA GLU A 44 12.71 7.63 -10.04
C GLU A 44 11.57 7.22 -10.96
N ASP A 45 11.30 5.93 -11.07
CA ASP A 45 10.22 5.42 -11.91
C ASP A 45 8.83 5.82 -11.42
N LEU A 46 8.72 6.27 -10.17
CA LEU A 46 7.43 6.65 -9.58
C LEU A 46 7.16 8.13 -9.63
N VAL A 47 8.15 8.94 -10.00
CA VAL A 47 7.99 10.38 -10.02
C VAL A 47 7.56 10.88 -11.39
N ARG A 48 6.78 11.93 -11.38
CA ARG A 48 6.42 12.64 -12.60
C ARG A 48 7.41 13.75 -12.86
N GLN A 49 7.22 14.48 -13.96
CA GLN A 49 8.06 15.62 -14.30
C GLN A 49 8.18 16.57 -13.09
N GLY A 50 9.38 17.00 -12.80
CA GLY A 50 9.66 17.88 -11.68
C GLY A 50 10.06 17.15 -10.41
N GLY A 51 10.24 15.82 -10.45
CA GLY A 51 10.69 15.04 -9.29
C GLY A 51 9.63 14.84 -8.23
N ILE A 52 8.36 15.05 -8.58
CA ILE A 52 7.24 14.93 -7.65
C ILE A 52 6.63 13.54 -7.79
N MET A 53 6.36 12.89 -6.65
CA MET A 53 5.74 11.57 -6.65
C MET A 53 4.42 11.60 -7.39
N SER A 54 4.23 10.66 -8.33
CA SER A 54 3.01 10.64 -9.14
C SER A 54 1.77 10.33 -8.31
N GLY A 55 0.63 10.92 -8.69
CA GLY A 55 -0.63 10.64 -8.03
C GLY A 55 -1.03 9.17 -8.18
N GLN A 56 -0.69 8.57 -9.32
CA GLN A 56 -0.96 7.15 -9.55
C GLN A 56 -0.23 6.27 -8.54
N ALA A 57 1.03 6.58 -8.23
CA ALA A 57 1.78 5.82 -7.23
C ALA A 57 1.18 6.01 -5.84
N MET A 58 0.78 7.22 -5.49
CA MET A 58 0.13 7.49 -4.21
C MET A 58 -1.20 6.75 -4.08
N MET A 59 -2.00 6.74 -5.14
CA MET A 59 -3.27 6.01 -5.14
C MET A 59 -3.05 4.51 -5.06
N CYS A 60 -2.04 3.99 -5.73
CA CYS A 60 -1.71 2.57 -5.65
C CYS A 60 -1.32 2.16 -4.23
N LEU A 61 -0.52 2.97 -3.57
CA LEU A 61 -0.15 2.71 -2.17
C LEU A 61 -1.38 2.74 -1.26
N ALA A 62 -2.22 3.76 -1.42
CA ALA A 62 -3.43 3.90 -0.60
C ALA A 62 -4.40 2.75 -0.82
N ASP A 63 -4.65 2.39 -2.07
CA ASP A 63 -5.55 1.29 -2.40
C ASP A 63 -5.04 -0.02 -1.81
N THR A 64 -3.75 -0.29 -1.98
CA THR A 64 -3.13 -1.50 -1.45
C THR A 64 -3.19 -1.53 0.07
N ALA A 65 -2.87 -0.42 0.73
CA ALA A 65 -2.90 -0.34 2.20
C ALA A 65 -4.30 -0.58 2.74
N MET A 66 -5.33 -0.07 2.08
CA MET A 66 -6.72 -0.29 2.50
C MET A 66 -7.10 -1.76 2.44
N VAL A 67 -6.67 -2.47 1.39
CA VAL A 67 -6.90 -3.91 1.27
C VAL A 67 -6.25 -4.64 2.44
N PHE A 68 -5.00 -4.32 2.74
CA PHE A 68 -4.29 -5.00 3.82
C PHE A 68 -4.84 -4.65 5.20
N ALA A 69 -5.37 -3.45 5.41
CA ALA A 69 -6.06 -3.12 6.65
C ALA A 69 -7.29 -3.99 6.84
N LEU A 70 -8.04 -4.23 5.75
CA LEU A 70 -9.19 -5.14 5.79
C LEU A 70 -8.75 -6.57 6.10
N LEU A 71 -7.69 -7.05 5.43
CA LEU A 71 -7.18 -8.40 5.68
C LEU A 71 -6.66 -8.55 7.11
N ALA A 72 -6.04 -7.52 7.65
CA ALA A 72 -5.56 -7.52 9.03
C ALA A 72 -6.74 -7.63 10.01
N ARG A 73 -7.86 -7.00 9.70
CA ARG A 73 -9.07 -7.11 10.50
C ARG A 73 -9.68 -8.51 10.39
N ALA A 74 -9.70 -9.07 9.18
CA ALA A 74 -10.26 -10.40 8.94
C ALA A 74 -9.35 -11.52 9.49
N GLY A 75 -8.06 -11.25 9.64
CA GLY A 75 -7.10 -12.23 10.12
C GLY A 75 -6.61 -13.22 9.08
N SER A 76 -7.08 -13.11 7.84
CA SER A 76 -6.70 -14.01 6.75
C SER A 76 -7.01 -13.37 5.40
N PHE A 77 -6.52 -13.99 4.32
CA PHE A 77 -6.80 -13.50 2.98
C PHE A 77 -8.28 -13.66 2.65
N VAL A 78 -8.89 -12.55 2.27
CA VAL A 78 -10.27 -12.51 1.77
C VAL A 78 -10.24 -11.79 0.44
N PRO A 79 -10.67 -12.44 -0.67
CA PRO A 79 -10.71 -11.76 -1.96
C PRO A 79 -11.60 -10.53 -1.89
N CYS A 80 -11.09 -9.41 -2.37
CA CYS A 80 -11.83 -8.17 -2.38
C CYS A 80 -11.35 -7.29 -3.53
N ALA A 81 -12.16 -6.30 -3.88
CA ALA A 81 -11.83 -5.33 -4.90
C ALA A 81 -12.38 -3.98 -4.51
N SER A 82 -11.63 -2.93 -4.84
CA SER A 82 -12.09 -1.58 -4.59
C SER A 82 -13.19 -1.23 -5.60
N VAL A 83 -14.31 -0.74 -5.11
CA VAL A 83 -15.42 -0.30 -5.95
C VAL A 83 -15.32 1.19 -6.21
N ASP A 84 -14.92 1.94 -5.20
CA ASP A 84 -14.82 3.39 -5.30
C ASP A 84 -13.70 3.86 -4.38
N ILE A 85 -12.88 4.77 -4.89
CA ILE A 85 -11.82 5.38 -4.11
C ILE A 85 -11.76 6.87 -4.45
N HIS A 86 -11.73 7.70 -3.42
CA HIS A 86 -11.63 9.14 -3.58
C HIS A 86 -10.36 9.63 -2.88
N SER A 87 -9.57 10.44 -3.59
CA SER A 87 -8.32 10.97 -3.05
C SER A 87 -8.24 12.48 -3.25
N THR A 88 -7.72 13.16 -2.25
CA THR A 88 -7.43 14.58 -2.31
C THR A 88 -5.94 14.78 -2.09
N PHE A 89 -5.25 15.31 -3.11
CA PHE A 89 -3.82 15.54 -3.03
C PHE A 89 -3.59 16.97 -2.54
N MET A 90 -3.06 17.08 -1.34
CA MET A 90 -2.93 18.37 -0.65
C MET A 90 -1.55 18.99 -0.78
N ARG A 91 -0.51 18.17 -0.92
CA ARG A 91 0.86 18.62 -1.04
C ARG A 91 1.66 17.68 -1.94
N PRO A 92 2.63 18.20 -2.70
CA PRO A 92 3.52 17.34 -3.46
C PRO A 92 4.47 16.57 -2.54
N VAL A 93 4.84 15.37 -2.95
CA VAL A 93 5.87 14.56 -2.30
C VAL A 93 7.07 14.53 -3.24
N ALA A 94 8.21 15.04 -2.79
CA ALA A 94 9.40 15.14 -3.61
C ALA A 94 10.60 14.54 -2.86
N ASN A 95 11.36 13.69 -3.55
CA ASN A 95 12.59 13.08 -3.03
C ASN A 95 12.42 12.42 -1.66
N ALA A 96 11.30 11.75 -1.46
CA ALA A 96 10.99 11.13 -0.16
C ALA A 96 10.18 9.86 -0.35
N ASP A 97 10.31 8.95 0.59
CA ASP A 97 9.47 7.76 0.64
C ASP A 97 8.05 8.15 1.02
N MET A 98 7.09 7.36 0.57
CA MET A 98 5.69 7.56 0.94
C MET A 98 5.30 6.59 2.05
N HIS A 99 4.59 7.11 3.05
CA HIS A 99 4.01 6.30 4.12
C HIS A 99 2.50 6.38 4.03
N CYS A 100 1.84 5.25 4.18
CA CYS A 100 0.38 5.20 4.20
C CYS A 100 -0.08 4.46 5.44
N HIS A 101 -0.91 5.14 6.23
CA HIS A 101 -1.52 4.55 7.41
C HIS A 101 -3.01 4.31 7.10
N ALA A 102 -3.40 3.06 6.99
CA ALA A 102 -4.79 2.67 6.73
C ALA A 102 -5.41 2.01 7.95
N GLN A 103 -6.66 2.34 8.23
CA GLN A 103 -7.37 1.77 9.36
C GLN A 103 -8.88 1.75 9.12
#